data_f44517dff0d6fdd5d5a9ebeb0ab27d80
#
_entry.id   f44517dff0d6fdd5d5a9ebeb0ab27d80
#
_cell.length_a   1.000
_cell.length_b   1.000
_cell.length_c   1.000
_cell.angle_alpha   90.00
_cell.angle_beta   90.00
_cell.angle_gamma   90.00
#
_symmetry.space_group_name_H-M   'P 1'
#
loop_
_entity.id
_entity.type
_entity.pdbx_description
1 polymer ?
#
loop_
_entity_poly.entity_id
_entity_poly.type
_entity_poly.pdbx_seq_one_letter_code
_entity_poly.pdbx_strand_id
1 'polypeptide(L)'
;MVRHELGKWNLNELIKNPNRAIVDKKLANIESTAKKFEKIKKSLNPNISSKKFLRLLHDIENIMEKSSLIGGYASLRYSENTQSDEATSFLTRVTKFGSDIENRLLFFDLWWKIQVDENNARRLIKSAGQLSEYLRFKRLLAKYSLSEPEEKIINTLDVTGATALVKLYDKITNAYIYVVTVDGKKRTMNREQLTTLVRSKKAKTREAAVSYTHLTLPTKA
;
A
#
# COMPACT_ATOMS: atom_id res chain seq x y z
N MET A 1 -33.54 -18.51 10.09
CA MET A 1 -32.31 -17.74 9.92
C MET A 1 -31.74 -18.05 8.55
N VAL A 2 -31.71 -17.09 7.65
CA VAL A 2 -31.06 -17.25 6.35
C VAL A 2 -29.55 -17.40 6.60
N ARG A 3 -28.97 -18.53 6.19
CA ARG A 3 -27.54 -18.78 6.27
C ARG A 3 -26.87 -17.92 5.19
N HIS A 4 -26.15 -16.90 5.59
CA HIS A 4 -25.41 -16.08 4.67
C HIS A 4 -24.17 -16.87 4.20
N GLU A 5 -24.14 -17.22 2.93
CA GLU A 5 -22.94 -17.82 2.33
C GLU A 5 -21.99 -16.70 1.92
N LEU A 6 -20.75 -16.79 2.41
CA LEU A 6 -19.69 -15.84 2.04
C LEU A 6 -19.33 -16.06 0.57
N GLY A 7 -19.56 -15.06 -0.26
CA GLY A 7 -19.11 -15.04 -1.66
C GLY A 7 -17.58 -15.00 -1.76
N LYS A 8 -17.04 -15.41 -2.91
CA LYS A 8 -15.63 -15.19 -3.24
C LYS A 8 -15.45 -13.79 -3.78
N TRP A 9 -14.37 -13.13 -3.38
CA TRP A 9 -14.00 -11.82 -3.93
C TRP A 9 -13.64 -11.93 -5.40
N ASN A 10 -14.14 -11.00 -6.20
CA ASN A 10 -13.84 -10.93 -7.63
C ASN A 10 -12.91 -9.75 -7.91
N LEU A 11 -11.63 -10.02 -8.09
CA LEU A 11 -10.61 -9.00 -8.36
C LEU A 11 -10.64 -8.46 -9.81
N ASN A 12 -11.48 -9.02 -10.69
CA ASN A 12 -11.65 -8.53 -12.07
C ASN A 12 -12.25 -7.11 -12.14
N GLU A 13 -12.87 -6.62 -11.06
CA GLU A 13 -13.33 -5.23 -10.97
C GLU A 13 -12.15 -4.25 -10.93
N LEU A 14 -11.04 -4.64 -10.35
CA LEU A 14 -9.82 -3.83 -10.30
C LEU A 14 -9.06 -3.88 -11.63
N ILE A 15 -8.86 -5.07 -12.17
CA ILE A 15 -8.19 -5.28 -13.45
C ILE A 15 -8.94 -6.38 -14.22
N LYS A 16 -9.60 -6.00 -15.32
CA LYS A 16 -10.30 -6.96 -16.18
C LYS A 16 -9.33 -7.95 -16.81
N ASN A 17 -9.61 -9.24 -16.63
CA ASN A 17 -8.82 -10.36 -17.19
C ASN A 17 -7.31 -10.17 -17.00
N PRO A 18 -6.84 -10.06 -15.74
CA PRO A 18 -5.45 -9.73 -15.45
C PRO A 18 -4.54 -10.85 -15.93
N ASN A 19 -3.78 -10.57 -16.98
CA ASN A 19 -2.65 -11.37 -17.41
C ASN A 19 -1.39 -10.51 -17.43
N ARG A 20 -0.23 -11.15 -17.57
CA ARG A 20 1.07 -10.49 -17.54
C ARG A 20 1.15 -9.34 -18.55
N ALA A 21 0.69 -9.57 -19.78
CA ALA A 21 0.79 -8.56 -20.86
C ALA A 21 -0.06 -7.32 -20.56
N ILE A 22 -1.29 -7.49 -20.02
CA ILE A 22 -2.18 -6.39 -19.62
C ILE A 22 -1.55 -5.59 -18.48
N VAL A 23 -1.00 -6.27 -17.47
CA VAL A 23 -0.34 -5.62 -16.34
C VAL A 23 0.89 -4.86 -16.82
N ASP A 24 1.75 -5.47 -17.63
CA ASP A 24 2.97 -4.84 -18.17
C ASP A 24 2.64 -3.59 -19.00
N LYS A 25 1.58 -3.62 -19.80
CA LYS A 25 1.10 -2.46 -20.55
C LYS A 25 0.64 -1.33 -19.62
N LYS A 26 -0.07 -1.66 -18.53
CA LYS A 26 -0.51 -0.67 -17.53
C LYS A 26 0.68 -0.04 -16.82
N LEU A 27 1.65 -0.84 -16.36
CA LEU A 27 2.87 -0.35 -15.71
C LEU A 27 3.68 0.55 -16.66
N ALA A 28 3.87 0.16 -17.92
CA ALA A 28 4.57 0.97 -18.92
C ALA A 28 3.86 2.31 -19.18
N ASN A 29 2.53 2.33 -19.18
CA ASN A 29 1.75 3.57 -19.32
C ASN A 29 1.97 4.51 -18.14
N ILE A 30 1.92 4.00 -16.91
CA ILE A 30 2.18 4.78 -15.69
C ILE A 30 3.59 5.35 -15.71
N GLU A 31 4.59 4.51 -16.02
CA GLU A 31 5.99 4.93 -16.11
C GLU A 31 6.20 6.02 -17.15
N SER A 32 5.61 5.86 -18.34
CA SER A 32 5.67 6.87 -19.41
C SER A 32 5.07 8.20 -18.95
N THR A 33 3.94 8.18 -18.24
CA THR A 33 3.28 9.38 -17.71
C THR A 33 4.13 10.04 -16.63
N ALA A 34 4.69 9.25 -15.71
CA ALA A 34 5.59 9.75 -14.66
C ALA A 34 6.87 10.36 -15.23
N LYS A 35 7.47 9.74 -16.26
CA LYS A 35 8.63 10.31 -16.98
C LYS A 35 8.31 11.64 -17.67
N LYS A 36 7.10 11.79 -18.21
CA LYS A 36 6.65 13.09 -18.79
C LYS A 36 6.49 14.13 -17.70
N PHE A 37 5.89 13.75 -16.57
CA PHE A 37 5.72 14.63 -15.42
C PHE A 37 7.08 15.07 -14.84
N GLU A 38 8.04 14.17 -14.71
CA GLU A 38 9.39 14.48 -14.19
C GLU A 38 10.09 15.59 -14.96
N LYS A 39 9.83 15.74 -16.28
CA LYS A 39 10.42 16.80 -17.11
C LYS A 39 10.03 18.21 -16.66
N ILE A 40 8.92 18.37 -15.95
CA ILE A 40 8.49 19.69 -15.47
C ILE A 40 9.38 20.23 -14.34
N LYS A 41 10.18 19.38 -13.69
CA LYS A 41 11.09 19.76 -12.61
C LYS A 41 11.93 21.00 -12.97
N LYS A 42 12.40 21.09 -14.23
CA LYS A 42 13.23 22.21 -14.72
C LYS A 42 12.47 23.53 -14.85
N SER A 43 11.14 23.49 -14.99
CA SER A 43 10.27 24.68 -15.20
C SER A 43 9.42 25.01 -14.00
N LEU A 44 9.55 24.27 -12.93
CA LEU A 44 8.77 24.45 -11.72
C LEU A 44 9.30 25.65 -10.91
N ASN A 45 8.40 26.58 -10.60
CA ASN A 45 8.75 27.77 -9.79
C ASN A 45 7.54 28.18 -8.93
N PRO A 46 7.74 28.91 -7.80
CA PRO A 46 6.66 29.30 -6.90
C PRO A 46 5.57 30.19 -7.55
N ASN A 47 5.91 30.98 -8.57
CA ASN A 47 4.99 31.88 -9.25
C ASN A 47 4.12 31.21 -10.33
N ILE A 48 4.06 29.88 -10.34
CA ILE A 48 3.22 29.10 -11.26
C ILE A 48 1.77 29.59 -11.21
N SER A 49 1.08 29.65 -12.34
CA SER A 49 -0.33 30.00 -12.38
C SER A 49 -1.20 28.91 -11.72
N SER A 50 -2.30 29.33 -11.07
CA SER A 50 -3.24 28.37 -10.44
C SER A 50 -3.73 27.31 -11.43
N LYS A 51 -4.02 27.71 -12.69
CA LYS A 51 -4.44 26.76 -13.72
C LYS A 51 -3.39 25.69 -14.03
N LYS A 52 -2.11 26.09 -14.13
CA LYS A 52 -1.01 25.13 -14.34
C LYS A 52 -0.80 24.26 -13.13
N PHE A 53 -0.85 24.82 -11.91
CA PHE A 53 -0.74 24.07 -10.66
C PHE A 53 -1.82 22.99 -10.53
N LEU A 54 -3.09 23.35 -10.75
CA LEU A 54 -4.20 22.38 -10.70
C LEU A 54 -4.06 21.26 -11.73
N ARG A 55 -3.57 21.57 -12.93
CA ARG A 55 -3.26 20.53 -13.92
C ARG A 55 -2.20 19.56 -13.42
N LEU A 56 -1.13 20.07 -12.80
CA LEU A 56 -0.08 19.21 -12.24
C LEU A 56 -0.58 18.34 -11.09
N LEU A 57 -1.46 18.86 -10.23
CA LEU A 57 -2.11 18.05 -9.20
C LEU A 57 -2.94 16.93 -9.81
N HIS A 58 -3.74 17.23 -10.83
CA HIS A 58 -4.54 16.22 -11.52
C HIS A 58 -3.68 15.17 -12.23
N ASP A 59 -2.55 15.57 -12.81
CA ASP A 59 -1.60 14.62 -13.43
C ASP A 59 -1.02 13.65 -12.38
N ILE A 60 -0.68 14.16 -11.18
CA ILE A 60 -0.22 13.31 -10.07
C ILE A 60 -1.33 12.38 -9.59
N GLU A 61 -2.55 12.89 -9.36
CA GLU A 61 -3.71 12.08 -8.98
C GLU A 61 -3.92 10.92 -9.94
N ASN A 62 -3.90 11.17 -11.24
CA ASN A 62 -4.07 10.15 -12.27
C ASN A 62 -2.93 9.10 -12.26
N ILE A 63 -1.68 9.51 -12.00
CA ILE A 63 -0.55 8.57 -11.84
C ILE A 63 -0.76 7.72 -10.60
N MET A 64 -1.09 8.34 -9.46
CA MET A 64 -1.26 7.66 -8.17
C MET A 64 -2.47 6.74 -8.16
N GLU A 65 -3.60 7.15 -8.74
CA GLU A 65 -4.80 6.31 -8.89
C GLU A 65 -4.49 5.03 -9.66
N LYS A 66 -3.85 5.15 -10.82
CA LYS A 66 -3.46 3.98 -11.63
C LYS A 66 -2.46 3.08 -10.92
N SER A 67 -1.50 3.66 -10.20
CA SER A 67 -0.52 2.92 -9.41
C SER A 67 -1.19 2.17 -8.25
N SER A 68 -2.10 2.84 -7.53
CA SER A 68 -2.85 2.28 -6.41
C SER A 68 -3.77 1.13 -6.86
N LEU A 69 -4.37 1.22 -8.03
CA LEU A 69 -5.21 0.16 -8.58
C LEU A 69 -4.41 -1.14 -8.80
N ILE A 70 -3.21 -1.03 -9.37
CA ILE A 70 -2.34 -2.21 -9.59
C ILE A 70 -1.76 -2.69 -8.27
N GLY A 71 -1.37 -1.78 -7.38
CA GLY A 71 -0.88 -2.08 -6.04
C GLY A 71 -1.93 -2.83 -5.21
N GLY A 72 -3.17 -2.35 -5.20
CA GLY A 72 -4.30 -2.98 -4.54
C GLY A 72 -4.59 -4.38 -5.09
N TYR A 73 -4.61 -4.53 -6.41
CA TYR A 73 -4.76 -5.85 -7.04
C TYR A 73 -3.66 -6.83 -6.61
N ALA A 74 -2.39 -6.40 -6.64
CA ALA A 74 -1.27 -7.25 -6.25
C ALA A 74 -1.32 -7.64 -4.76
N SER A 75 -1.67 -6.70 -3.90
CA SER A 75 -1.81 -6.92 -2.45
C SER A 75 -2.95 -7.88 -2.13
N LEU A 76 -4.12 -7.70 -2.73
CA LEU A 76 -5.28 -8.58 -2.50
C LEU A 76 -5.02 -10.00 -3.02
N ARG A 77 -4.35 -10.13 -4.16
CA ARG A 77 -3.96 -11.44 -4.69
C ARG A 77 -2.96 -12.16 -3.80
N TYR A 78 -2.01 -11.44 -3.21
CA TYR A 78 -1.11 -11.99 -2.20
C TYR A 78 -1.86 -12.40 -0.93
N SER A 79 -2.80 -11.57 -0.47
CA SER A 79 -3.60 -11.86 0.73
C SER A 79 -4.52 -13.07 0.56
N GLU A 80 -4.97 -13.37 -0.66
CA GLU A 80 -5.74 -14.59 -0.95
C GLU A 80 -4.91 -15.86 -0.71
N ASN A 81 -3.61 -15.84 -1.07
CA ASN A 81 -2.70 -16.97 -0.83
C ASN A 81 -1.25 -16.49 -0.64
N THR A 82 -0.86 -16.25 0.61
CA THR A 82 0.49 -15.80 0.99
C THR A 82 1.59 -16.83 0.72
N GLN A 83 1.22 -18.09 0.45
CA GLN A 83 2.16 -19.16 0.11
C GLN A 83 2.41 -19.24 -1.41
N SER A 84 1.68 -18.51 -2.23
CA SER A 84 1.88 -18.46 -3.68
C SER A 84 3.15 -17.67 -4.04
N ASP A 85 4.13 -18.35 -4.61
CA ASP A 85 5.37 -17.70 -5.09
C ASP A 85 5.10 -16.75 -6.26
N GLU A 86 4.10 -17.05 -7.11
CA GLU A 86 3.67 -16.15 -8.19
C GLU A 86 3.10 -14.85 -7.61
N ALA A 87 2.18 -14.92 -6.63
CA ALA A 87 1.59 -13.74 -6.01
C ALA A 87 2.64 -12.92 -5.23
N THR A 88 3.56 -13.59 -4.53
CA THR A 88 4.67 -12.96 -3.81
C THR A 88 5.60 -12.21 -4.76
N SER A 89 6.00 -12.84 -5.87
CA SER A 89 6.87 -12.25 -6.88
C SER A 89 6.19 -11.06 -7.56
N PHE A 90 4.91 -11.19 -7.88
CA PHE A 90 4.12 -10.13 -8.48
C PHE A 90 3.98 -8.93 -7.53
N LEU A 91 3.62 -9.14 -6.26
CA LEU A 91 3.55 -8.08 -5.25
C LEU A 91 4.90 -7.38 -5.08
N THR A 92 6.00 -8.13 -5.01
CA THR A 92 7.35 -7.55 -4.87
C THR A 92 7.70 -6.67 -6.05
N ARG A 93 7.41 -7.11 -7.29
CA ARG A 93 7.62 -6.33 -8.51
C ARG A 93 6.80 -5.03 -8.50
N VAL A 94 5.52 -5.10 -8.12
CA VAL A 94 4.63 -3.93 -8.07
C VAL A 94 5.03 -2.96 -6.96
N THR A 95 5.43 -3.46 -5.80
CA THR A 95 5.95 -2.63 -4.70
C THR A 95 7.19 -1.85 -5.10
N LYS A 96 8.16 -2.54 -5.75
CA LYS A 96 9.36 -1.87 -6.28
C LYS A 96 9.01 -0.81 -7.32
N PHE A 97 8.12 -1.14 -8.25
CA PHE A 97 7.65 -0.19 -9.26
C PHE A 97 6.98 1.04 -8.61
N GLY A 98 6.14 0.85 -7.59
CA GLY A 98 5.52 1.94 -6.83
C GLY A 98 6.56 2.89 -6.24
N SER A 99 7.57 2.35 -5.56
CA SER A 99 8.69 3.14 -5.01
C SER A 99 9.45 3.91 -6.10
N ASP A 100 9.68 3.31 -7.25
CA ASP A 100 10.34 3.99 -8.39
C ASP A 100 9.49 5.17 -8.92
N ILE A 101 8.16 5.01 -8.98
CA ILE A 101 7.22 6.09 -9.37
C ILE A 101 7.20 7.19 -8.31
N GLU A 102 7.10 6.85 -7.02
CA GLU A 102 7.15 7.82 -5.92
C GLU A 102 8.43 8.64 -5.94
N ASN A 103 9.58 7.98 -6.15
CA ASN A 103 10.87 8.65 -6.29
C ASN A 103 10.93 9.63 -7.47
N ARG A 104 10.21 9.35 -8.57
CA ARG A 104 10.10 10.28 -9.71
C ARG A 104 9.23 11.49 -9.42
N LEU A 105 8.20 11.34 -8.56
CA LEU A 105 7.26 12.40 -8.22
C LEU A 105 7.71 13.22 -7.02
N LEU A 106 8.66 12.73 -6.22
CA LEU A 106 9.11 13.29 -4.96
C LEU A 106 9.52 14.77 -5.07
N PHE A 107 10.17 15.16 -6.17
CA PHE A 107 10.59 16.54 -6.38
C PHE A 107 9.43 17.54 -6.30
N PHE A 108 8.22 17.14 -6.73
CA PHE A 108 7.05 18.00 -6.68
C PHE A 108 6.52 18.14 -5.24
N ASP A 109 6.52 17.05 -4.47
CA ASP A 109 6.13 17.07 -3.05
C ASP A 109 7.07 17.96 -2.23
N LEU A 110 8.38 17.82 -2.44
CA LEU A 110 9.39 18.64 -1.77
C LEU A 110 9.33 20.11 -2.21
N TRP A 111 9.12 20.37 -3.51
CA TRP A 111 8.90 21.73 -4.02
C TRP A 111 7.69 22.38 -3.34
N TRP A 112 6.57 21.68 -3.25
CA TRP A 112 5.36 22.19 -2.60
C TRP A 112 5.57 22.47 -1.11
N LYS A 113 6.23 21.58 -0.41
CA LYS A 113 6.48 21.67 1.03
C LYS A 113 7.48 22.76 1.39
N ILE A 114 8.58 22.88 0.63
CA ILE A 114 9.78 23.61 1.07
C ILE A 114 10.03 24.85 0.19
N GLN A 115 9.83 24.77 -1.14
CA GLN A 115 10.27 25.84 -2.04
C GLN A 115 9.17 26.87 -2.33
N VAL A 116 7.90 26.51 -2.17
CA VAL A 116 6.79 27.45 -2.36
C VAL A 116 6.66 28.33 -1.13
N ASP A 117 6.87 29.64 -1.29
CA ASP A 117 6.69 30.61 -0.21
C ASP A 117 5.22 30.71 0.24
N GLU A 118 5.01 31.31 1.42
CA GLU A 118 3.70 31.33 2.06
C GLU A 118 2.65 32.12 1.25
N ASN A 119 3.04 33.19 0.57
CA ASN A 119 2.09 33.99 -0.23
C ASN A 119 1.59 33.20 -1.45
N ASN A 120 2.52 32.55 -2.16
CA ASN A 120 2.18 31.67 -3.27
C ASN A 120 1.39 30.45 -2.81
N ALA A 121 1.75 29.86 -1.66
CA ALA A 121 1.01 28.74 -1.10
C ALA A 121 -0.45 29.10 -0.81
N ARG A 122 -0.71 30.23 -0.13
CA ARG A 122 -2.11 30.70 0.13
C ARG A 122 -2.89 30.90 -1.17
N ARG A 123 -2.26 31.51 -2.17
CA ARG A 123 -2.87 31.73 -3.49
C ARG A 123 -3.25 30.41 -4.17
N LEU A 124 -2.34 29.44 -4.18
CA LEU A 124 -2.54 28.13 -4.82
C LEU A 124 -3.56 27.28 -4.06
N ILE A 125 -3.50 27.25 -2.72
CA ILE A 125 -4.48 26.55 -1.86
C ILE A 125 -5.88 27.12 -2.08
N LYS A 126 -6.04 28.45 -2.16
CA LYS A 126 -7.35 29.08 -2.39
C LYS A 126 -7.99 28.60 -3.70
N SER A 127 -7.17 28.28 -4.71
CA SER A 127 -7.66 27.80 -6.02
C SER A 127 -7.91 26.30 -6.07
N ALA A 128 -7.48 25.52 -5.05
CA ALA A 128 -7.45 24.06 -5.10
C ALA A 128 -8.77 23.39 -4.69
N GLY A 129 -9.79 24.14 -4.25
CA GLY A 129 -11.09 23.58 -3.92
C GLY A 129 -11.01 22.48 -2.86
N GLN A 130 -11.49 21.29 -3.18
CA GLN A 130 -11.50 20.13 -2.27
C GLN A 130 -10.09 19.67 -1.85
N LEU A 131 -9.05 19.94 -2.62
CA LEU A 131 -7.67 19.59 -2.29
C LEU A 131 -7.00 20.58 -1.32
N SER A 132 -7.69 21.65 -0.90
CA SER A 132 -7.11 22.72 -0.07
C SER A 132 -6.54 22.18 1.26
N GLU A 133 -7.30 21.34 1.97
CA GLU A 133 -6.85 20.78 3.26
C GLU A 133 -5.70 19.78 3.08
N TYR A 134 -5.74 18.96 2.04
CA TYR A 134 -4.62 18.08 1.71
C TYR A 134 -3.32 18.87 1.49
N LEU A 135 -3.39 19.96 0.73
CA LEU A 135 -2.24 20.82 0.46
C LEU A 135 -1.70 21.53 1.72
N ARG A 136 -2.59 21.98 2.62
CA ARG A 136 -2.19 22.52 3.92
C ARG A 136 -1.50 21.47 4.77
N PHE A 137 -2.11 20.30 4.89
CA PHE A 137 -1.55 19.19 5.64
C PHE A 137 -0.14 18.80 5.15
N LYS A 138 0.06 18.73 3.83
CA LYS A 138 1.38 18.47 3.25
C LYS A 138 2.42 19.49 3.72
N ARG A 139 2.08 20.78 3.79
CA ARG A 139 3.01 21.82 4.27
C ARG A 139 3.31 21.70 5.76
N LEU A 140 2.38 21.24 6.59
CA LEU A 140 2.67 20.96 8.01
C LEU A 140 3.72 19.87 8.17
N LEU A 141 3.83 18.95 7.23
CA LEU A 141 4.81 17.88 7.23
C LEU A 141 6.20 18.33 6.73
N ALA A 142 6.36 19.57 6.23
CA ALA A 142 7.64 20.08 5.70
C ALA A 142 8.79 19.95 6.70
N LYS A 143 8.52 20.16 8.00
CA LYS A 143 9.52 20.05 9.08
C LYS A 143 10.09 18.64 9.28
N TYR A 144 9.45 17.63 8.73
CA TYR A 144 9.88 16.23 8.78
C TYR A 144 10.47 15.76 7.46
N SER A 145 10.51 16.63 6.44
CA SER A 145 11.04 16.27 5.13
C SER A 145 12.55 16.41 5.12
N LEU A 146 13.20 15.45 4.50
CA LEU A 146 14.65 15.41 4.28
C LEU A 146 14.98 15.96 2.88
N SER A 147 16.26 15.93 2.52
CA SER A 147 16.67 16.25 1.15
C SER A 147 16.18 15.19 0.16
N GLU A 148 16.04 15.56 -1.11
CA GLU A 148 15.56 14.63 -2.15
C GLU A 148 16.41 13.33 -2.25
N PRO A 149 17.74 13.35 -2.16
CA PRO A 149 18.54 12.12 -2.12
C PRO A 149 18.26 11.23 -0.90
N GLU A 150 18.11 11.83 0.28
CA GLU A 150 17.83 11.10 1.52
C GLU A 150 16.44 10.42 1.48
N GLU A 151 15.41 11.16 1.07
CA GLU A 151 14.05 10.59 0.89
C GLU A 151 14.05 9.44 -0.11
N LYS A 152 14.78 9.56 -1.23
CA LYS A 152 14.91 8.48 -2.22
C LYS A 152 15.60 7.24 -1.68
N ILE A 153 16.62 7.41 -0.85
CA ILE A 153 17.30 6.30 -0.19
C ILE A 153 16.33 5.60 0.76
N ILE A 154 15.58 6.35 1.59
CA ILE A 154 14.60 5.81 2.52
C ILE A 154 13.52 5.03 1.77
N ASN A 155 12.91 5.60 0.73
CA ASN A 155 11.90 4.91 -0.08
C ASN A 155 12.43 3.61 -0.69
N THR A 156 13.67 3.59 -1.13
CA THR A 156 14.31 2.40 -1.71
C THR A 156 14.59 1.33 -0.66
N LEU A 157 15.11 1.74 0.50
CA LEU A 157 15.43 0.83 1.61
C LEU A 157 14.17 0.27 2.26
N ASP A 158 13.06 1.01 2.31
CA ASP A 158 11.81 0.52 2.87
C ASP A 158 11.28 -0.72 2.12
N VAL A 159 11.45 -0.78 0.81
CA VAL A 159 11.03 -1.93 -0.01
C VAL A 159 11.72 -3.23 0.41
N THR A 160 13.04 -3.17 0.68
CA THR A 160 13.86 -4.33 1.06
C THR A 160 14.02 -4.51 2.57
N GLY A 161 13.70 -3.47 3.35
CA GLY A 161 13.74 -3.43 4.79
C GLY A 161 12.37 -3.73 5.42
N ALA A 162 11.69 -2.69 5.91
CA ALA A 162 10.45 -2.84 6.67
C ALA A 162 9.36 -3.61 5.91
N THR A 163 9.11 -3.26 4.66
CA THR A 163 8.11 -3.94 3.82
C THR A 163 8.45 -5.42 3.58
N ALA A 164 9.72 -5.76 3.38
CA ALA A 164 10.13 -7.15 3.20
C ALA A 164 9.99 -7.98 4.49
N LEU A 165 10.31 -7.38 5.66
CA LEU A 165 10.15 -8.03 6.96
C LEU A 165 8.67 -8.30 7.28
N VAL A 166 7.77 -7.37 6.98
CA VAL A 166 6.32 -7.58 7.13
C VAL A 166 5.85 -8.77 6.26
N LYS A 167 6.26 -8.82 5.00
CA LYS A 167 5.93 -9.95 4.10
C LYS A 167 6.47 -11.29 4.64
N LEU A 168 7.69 -11.29 5.17
CA LEU A 168 8.28 -12.48 5.80
C LEU A 168 7.47 -12.92 7.01
N TYR A 169 7.09 -11.97 7.88
CA TYR A 169 6.23 -12.23 9.03
C TYR A 169 4.89 -12.84 8.59
N ASP A 170 4.23 -12.26 7.60
CA ASP A 170 2.95 -12.77 7.07
C ASP A 170 3.12 -14.18 6.51
N LYS A 171 4.15 -14.42 5.72
CA LYS A 171 4.41 -15.74 5.12
C LYS A 171 4.65 -16.81 6.20
N ILE A 172 5.43 -16.49 7.21
CA ILE A 172 5.71 -17.41 8.33
C ILE A 172 4.44 -17.67 9.15
N THR A 173 3.77 -16.61 9.59
CA THR A 173 2.61 -16.76 10.50
C THR A 173 1.41 -17.40 9.84
N ASN A 174 1.20 -17.18 8.54
CA ASN A 174 0.12 -17.81 7.78
C ASN A 174 0.42 -19.27 7.40
N ALA A 175 1.70 -19.69 7.46
CA ALA A 175 2.09 -21.09 7.26
C ALA A 175 1.84 -21.96 8.49
N TYR A 176 1.65 -21.37 9.69
CA TYR A 176 1.41 -22.15 10.89
C TYR A 176 0.08 -22.89 10.85
N ILE A 177 0.16 -24.18 11.24
CA ILE A 177 -0.99 -25.05 11.38
C ILE A 177 -1.16 -25.40 12.86
N TYR A 178 -2.34 -25.15 13.38
CA TYR A 178 -2.72 -25.40 14.77
C TYR A 178 -3.64 -26.61 14.87
N VAL A 179 -3.37 -27.50 15.82
CA VAL A 179 -4.28 -28.59 16.14
C VAL A 179 -4.98 -28.26 17.44
N VAL A 180 -6.23 -27.86 17.36
CA VAL A 180 -7.04 -27.35 18.49
C VAL A 180 -8.16 -28.31 18.80
N THR A 181 -8.44 -28.58 20.08
CA THR A 181 -9.61 -29.36 20.49
C THR A 181 -10.80 -28.43 20.73
N VAL A 182 -11.81 -28.54 19.87
CA VAL A 182 -13.06 -27.75 19.94
C VAL A 182 -14.22 -28.72 20.10
N ASP A 183 -15.04 -28.52 21.13
CA ASP A 183 -16.17 -29.40 21.45
C ASP A 183 -15.79 -30.92 21.51
N GLY A 184 -14.62 -31.22 22.08
CA GLY A 184 -14.09 -32.59 22.21
C GLY A 184 -13.50 -33.21 20.93
N LYS A 185 -13.49 -32.46 19.80
CA LYS A 185 -12.94 -32.88 18.51
C LYS A 185 -11.66 -32.14 18.18
N LYS A 186 -10.60 -32.85 17.79
CA LYS A 186 -9.39 -32.24 17.24
C LYS A 186 -9.69 -31.66 15.85
N ARG A 187 -9.30 -30.42 15.63
CA ARG A 187 -9.42 -29.72 14.36
C ARG A 187 -8.09 -29.09 13.97
N THR A 188 -7.74 -29.23 12.72
CA THR A 188 -6.56 -28.58 12.13
C THR A 188 -7.01 -27.25 11.54
N MET A 189 -6.36 -26.17 11.94
CA MET A 189 -6.74 -24.78 11.58
C MET A 189 -5.52 -23.94 11.27
N ASN A 190 -5.66 -23.01 10.35
CA ASN A 190 -4.70 -21.94 10.19
C ASN A 190 -4.97 -20.82 11.23
N ARG A 191 -4.13 -19.78 11.26
CA ARG A 191 -4.22 -18.67 12.21
C ARG A 191 -5.58 -17.94 12.13
N GLU A 192 -6.06 -17.65 10.92
CA GLU A 192 -7.32 -16.92 10.73
C GLU A 192 -8.54 -17.73 11.22
N GLN A 193 -8.56 -19.02 10.93
CA GLN A 193 -9.61 -19.90 11.43
C GLN A 193 -9.58 -19.99 12.96
N LEU A 194 -8.38 -20.03 13.56
CA LEU A 194 -8.21 -20.01 15.00
C LEU A 194 -8.72 -18.69 15.61
N THR A 195 -8.37 -17.55 15.00
CA THR A 195 -8.78 -16.23 15.46
C THR A 195 -10.31 -16.05 15.43
N THR A 196 -11.02 -16.68 14.50
CA THR A 196 -12.50 -16.65 14.50
C THR A 196 -13.10 -17.28 15.75
N LEU A 197 -12.44 -18.30 16.33
CA LEU A 197 -12.91 -18.99 17.54
C LEU A 197 -12.78 -18.13 18.80
N VAL A 198 -11.90 -17.12 18.83
CA VAL A 198 -11.78 -16.16 19.94
C VAL A 198 -13.09 -15.39 20.17
N ARG A 199 -13.92 -15.26 19.14
CA ARG A 199 -15.23 -14.61 19.20
C ARG A 199 -16.39 -15.58 19.42
N SER A 200 -16.13 -16.86 19.73
CA SER A 200 -17.14 -17.87 19.98
C SER A 200 -18.02 -17.48 21.18
N LYS A 201 -19.33 -17.82 21.14
CA LYS A 201 -20.24 -17.69 22.29
C LYS A 201 -19.86 -18.59 23.45
N LYS A 202 -19.19 -19.75 23.19
CA LYS A 202 -18.78 -20.74 24.18
C LYS A 202 -17.44 -20.34 24.82
N ALA A 203 -17.41 -20.14 26.13
CA ALA A 203 -16.21 -19.76 26.87
C ALA A 203 -15.04 -20.73 26.67
N LYS A 204 -15.29 -22.05 26.79
CA LYS A 204 -14.27 -23.10 26.58
C LYS A 204 -13.63 -23.06 25.17
N THR A 205 -14.42 -22.70 24.14
CA THR A 205 -13.91 -22.56 22.76
C THR A 205 -13.01 -21.33 22.65
N ARG A 206 -13.38 -20.21 23.29
CA ARG A 206 -12.53 -19.01 23.33
C ARG A 206 -11.22 -19.27 24.06
N GLU A 207 -11.27 -19.92 25.21
CA GLU A 207 -10.09 -20.28 26.01
C GLU A 207 -9.14 -21.17 25.20
N ALA A 208 -9.66 -22.23 24.57
CA ALA A 208 -8.88 -23.09 23.70
C ALA A 208 -8.23 -22.31 22.54
N ALA A 209 -8.93 -21.36 21.93
CA ALA A 209 -8.38 -20.54 20.86
C ALA A 209 -7.27 -19.59 21.35
N VAL A 210 -7.49 -18.90 22.46
CA VAL A 210 -6.53 -17.93 23.04
C VAL A 210 -5.21 -18.59 23.42
N SER A 211 -5.26 -19.80 24.00
CA SER A 211 -4.03 -20.53 24.40
C SER A 211 -3.06 -20.81 23.24
N TYR A 212 -3.55 -20.85 21.99
CA TYR A 212 -2.74 -21.05 20.79
C TYR A 212 -2.36 -19.76 20.06
N THR A 213 -2.94 -18.58 20.43
CA THR A 213 -2.59 -17.31 19.79
C THR A 213 -1.25 -16.77 20.24
N HIS A 214 -0.74 -17.21 21.39
CA HIS A 214 0.60 -16.89 21.85
C HIS A 214 1.61 -17.80 21.12
N LEU A 215 2.32 -17.23 20.15
CA LEU A 215 3.51 -17.84 19.58
C LEU A 215 4.60 -17.86 20.65
N THR A 216 4.62 -18.91 21.45
CA THR A 216 5.80 -19.21 22.25
C THR A 216 6.87 -19.68 21.27
N LEU A 217 7.87 -18.83 21.03
CA LEU A 217 9.14 -19.32 20.50
C LEU A 217 9.55 -20.48 21.40
N PRO A 218 9.94 -21.64 20.85
CA PRO A 218 10.47 -22.73 21.68
C PRO A 218 11.75 -22.22 22.33
N THR A 219 11.63 -21.66 23.52
CA THR A 219 12.74 -21.42 24.42
C THR A 219 13.12 -22.80 25.00
N LYS A 220 13.73 -23.66 24.20
CA LYS A 220 14.58 -24.68 24.71
C LYS A 220 15.97 -24.08 24.86
N ALA A 221 16.26 -23.69 26.09
CA ALA A 221 17.63 -23.64 26.55
C ALA A 221 18.27 -25.02 26.41
#